data_65d2c4486e51b815dad47ff88d2201c8
#
_entry.id   65d2c4486e51b815dad47ff88d2201c8
#
_cell.length_a   1.000
_cell.length_b   1.000
_cell.length_c   1.000
_cell.angle_alpha   90.00
_cell.angle_beta   90.00
_cell.angle_gamma   90.00
#
_symmetry.space_group_name_H-M   'P 1'
#
loop_
_entity.id
_entity.type
_entity.pdbx_description
1 polymer ?
#
loop_
_entity_poly.entity_id
_entity_poly.type
_entity_poly.pdbx_seq_one_letter_code
_entity_poly.pdbx_strand_id
1 'polypeptide(L)'
;ENIYNHVDEAFDARFDKLIESASYDAVFTFNYFPVISNCCKKHNIPYIAFVYDSPLVSLYSYTIINPCNYVFLFDQQTYLELKKENIQTVYYMPLAVNTSRLDKMTASAVSASRHPLDFYRSDISFVGTMYNEVHNLFDRMEHLSDYTKGYLQGIMQAQMKVYGYYFIEELLSKEIIEDMQHSLPLQPGNDSVESTEWLFAHYVIARKIANLERTALLKAVSEHFNTKLYTPNPTPELPQIHNMGSVDYQHQMPYVFKNSAINLNISLRSIRSGIPLRCFDIMGCGGFLLSNYQGDFYEHFVPGEDLVLFESQEDFLNKCDYYLKHDNERRQIAANGYGKVKEFHTYEVRLKEIFEVVFA
;
A
#
# COMPACT_ATOMS: atom_id res chain seq x y z
N GLU A 1 -12.73 -10.87 -18.62
CA GLU A 1 -13.78 -10.33 -17.74
C GLU A 1 -13.26 -9.06 -17.08
N ASN A 2 -14.02 -7.97 -17.16
CA ASN A 2 -13.63 -6.72 -16.53
C ASN A 2 -14.31 -6.59 -15.16
N ILE A 3 -13.68 -7.16 -14.15
CA ILE A 3 -14.19 -7.16 -12.76
C ILE A 3 -14.30 -5.76 -12.13
N TYR A 4 -13.75 -4.74 -12.77
CA TYR A 4 -13.88 -3.34 -12.34
C TYR A 4 -15.16 -2.69 -12.87
N ASN A 5 -15.84 -3.29 -13.84
CA ASN A 5 -17.15 -2.85 -14.23
C ASN A 5 -18.19 -3.22 -13.17
N HIS A 6 -19.22 -2.43 -13.03
CA HIS A 6 -20.35 -2.76 -12.15
C HIS A 6 -21.37 -3.71 -12.79
N VAL A 7 -21.26 -3.97 -14.08
CA VAL A 7 -22.10 -4.90 -14.87
C VAL A 7 -21.21 -5.75 -15.79
N ASP A 8 -21.39 -7.07 -15.73
CA ASP A 8 -20.79 -8.06 -16.63
C ASP A 8 -21.76 -9.25 -16.72
N GLU A 9 -22.55 -9.32 -17.79
CA GLU A 9 -23.59 -10.36 -17.97
C GLU A 9 -23.04 -11.78 -17.97
N ALA A 10 -21.82 -11.98 -18.50
CA ALA A 10 -21.18 -13.29 -18.52
C ALA A 10 -20.72 -13.71 -17.11
N PHE A 11 -20.23 -12.78 -16.33
CA PHE A 11 -19.89 -12.99 -14.93
C PHE A 11 -21.14 -13.28 -14.11
N ASP A 12 -22.19 -12.46 -14.25
CA ASP A 12 -23.47 -12.61 -13.54
C ASP A 12 -24.07 -14.00 -13.76
N ALA A 13 -24.15 -14.46 -15.02
CA ALA A 13 -24.70 -15.77 -15.35
C ALA A 13 -23.89 -16.95 -14.75
N ARG A 14 -22.58 -16.79 -14.59
CA ARG A 14 -21.73 -17.82 -13.93
C ARG A 14 -21.86 -17.75 -12.43
N PHE A 15 -21.97 -16.55 -11.86
CA PHE A 15 -22.18 -16.36 -10.43
C PHE A 15 -23.53 -16.94 -10.01
N ASP A 16 -24.60 -16.68 -10.77
CA ASP A 16 -25.94 -17.27 -10.54
C ASP A 16 -25.87 -18.79 -10.46
N LYS A 17 -25.26 -19.45 -11.46
CA LYS A 17 -25.10 -20.91 -11.46
C LYS A 17 -24.30 -21.45 -10.26
N LEU A 18 -23.27 -20.69 -9.83
CA LEU A 18 -22.47 -21.08 -8.67
C LEU A 18 -23.32 -21.05 -7.39
N ILE A 19 -24.04 -19.97 -7.16
CA ILE A 19 -24.90 -19.80 -5.99
C ILE A 19 -26.07 -20.80 -5.97
N GLU A 20 -26.64 -21.12 -7.12
CA GLU A 20 -27.71 -22.13 -7.23
C GLU A 20 -27.18 -23.56 -6.99
N SER A 21 -25.89 -23.80 -7.15
CA SER A 21 -25.29 -25.14 -7.02
C SER A 21 -25.00 -25.57 -5.58
N ALA A 22 -24.89 -24.62 -4.64
CA ALA A 22 -24.57 -24.84 -3.24
C ALA A 22 -25.05 -23.71 -2.35
N SER A 23 -25.14 -23.93 -1.04
CA SER A 23 -25.39 -22.89 -0.03
C SER A 23 -24.08 -22.26 0.38
N TYR A 24 -24.03 -20.93 0.38
CA TYR A 24 -22.89 -20.13 0.82
C TYR A 24 -23.34 -19.13 1.87
N ASP A 25 -22.55 -18.99 2.94
CA ASP A 25 -22.84 -18.05 4.03
C ASP A 25 -22.41 -16.62 3.67
N ALA A 26 -21.36 -16.45 2.87
CA ALA A 26 -20.84 -15.17 2.40
C ALA A 26 -19.98 -15.35 1.14
N VAL A 27 -19.71 -14.23 0.46
CA VAL A 27 -18.68 -14.12 -0.58
C VAL A 27 -17.55 -13.25 -0.01
N PHE A 28 -16.31 -13.72 -0.11
CA PHE A 28 -15.13 -13.01 0.37
C PHE A 28 -14.18 -12.67 -0.78
N THR A 29 -13.71 -11.41 -0.81
CA THR A 29 -12.66 -10.99 -1.75
C THR A 29 -11.58 -10.15 -1.07
N PHE A 30 -10.38 -10.21 -1.61
CA PHE A 30 -9.41 -9.12 -1.44
C PHE A 30 -9.74 -8.04 -2.46
N ASN A 31 -9.75 -6.78 -2.00
CA ASN A 31 -10.29 -5.63 -2.71
C ASN A 31 -11.79 -5.69 -2.98
N TYR A 32 -12.35 -4.54 -3.37
CA TYR A 32 -13.78 -4.37 -3.63
C TYR A 32 -14.06 -4.42 -5.13
N PHE A 33 -15.10 -5.18 -5.51
CA PHE A 33 -15.53 -5.34 -6.90
C PHE A 33 -17.03 -5.03 -7.05
N PRO A 34 -17.37 -3.97 -7.79
CA PRO A 34 -18.77 -3.55 -8.01
C PRO A 34 -19.67 -4.66 -8.57
N VAL A 35 -19.19 -5.43 -9.54
CA VAL A 35 -19.96 -6.54 -10.13
C VAL A 35 -20.31 -7.61 -9.09
N ILE A 36 -19.37 -7.96 -8.19
CA ILE A 36 -19.61 -8.94 -7.12
C ILE A 36 -20.63 -8.40 -6.12
N SER A 37 -20.51 -7.11 -5.77
CA SER A 37 -21.49 -6.45 -4.89
C SER A 37 -22.92 -6.54 -5.46
N ASN A 38 -23.11 -6.29 -6.76
CA ASN A 38 -24.42 -6.39 -7.40
C ASN A 38 -24.92 -7.84 -7.44
N CYS A 39 -24.07 -8.82 -7.75
CA CYS A 39 -24.43 -10.23 -7.69
C CYS A 39 -24.87 -10.66 -6.28
N CYS A 40 -24.08 -10.29 -5.25
CA CYS A 40 -24.40 -10.60 -3.87
C CYS A 40 -25.71 -9.94 -3.41
N LYS A 41 -25.96 -8.70 -3.81
CA LYS A 41 -27.25 -8.00 -3.56
C LYS A 41 -28.43 -8.76 -4.17
N LYS A 42 -28.30 -9.23 -5.42
CA LYS A 42 -29.33 -9.99 -6.12
C LYS A 42 -29.73 -11.26 -5.37
N HIS A 43 -28.75 -11.96 -4.80
CA HIS A 43 -28.95 -13.23 -4.07
C HIS A 43 -29.09 -13.05 -2.56
N ASN A 44 -29.05 -11.82 -2.05
CA ASN A 44 -29.11 -11.49 -0.63
C ASN A 44 -28.05 -12.26 0.20
N ILE A 45 -26.83 -12.33 -0.31
CA ILE A 45 -25.68 -12.99 0.33
C ILE A 45 -24.72 -11.89 0.83
N PRO A 46 -24.21 -11.96 2.08
CA PRO A 46 -23.18 -11.06 2.57
C PRO A 46 -21.94 -11.03 1.66
N TYR A 47 -21.48 -9.82 1.31
CA TYR A 47 -20.27 -9.59 0.54
C TYR A 47 -19.20 -8.95 1.42
N ILE A 48 -18.16 -9.70 1.72
CA ILE A 48 -17.00 -9.29 2.52
C ILE A 48 -15.88 -8.88 1.57
N ALA A 49 -15.52 -7.62 1.57
CA ALA A 49 -14.39 -7.09 0.80
C ALA A 49 -13.30 -6.59 1.75
N PHE A 50 -12.16 -7.26 1.82
CA PHE A 50 -11.01 -6.80 2.57
C PHE A 50 -10.07 -6.05 1.63
N VAL A 51 -10.03 -4.72 1.75
CA VAL A 51 -9.35 -3.82 0.82
C VAL A 51 -7.87 -3.71 1.16
N TYR A 52 -7.02 -4.00 0.18
CA TYR A 52 -5.56 -4.00 0.27
C TYR A 52 -4.91 -2.85 -0.49
N ASP A 53 -5.54 -2.41 -1.58
CA ASP A 53 -5.00 -1.38 -2.46
C ASP A 53 -5.49 0.02 -2.05
N SER A 54 -4.58 0.99 -2.11
CA SER A 54 -4.91 2.41 -1.99
C SER A 54 -4.05 3.20 -2.98
N PRO A 55 -4.66 4.03 -3.84
CA PRO A 55 -6.10 4.22 -4.00
C PRO A 55 -6.75 3.03 -4.74
N LEU A 56 -7.94 2.65 -4.34
CA LEU A 56 -8.76 1.66 -5.04
C LEU A 56 -9.94 2.38 -5.71
N VAL A 57 -9.84 2.64 -7.02
CA VAL A 57 -10.86 3.39 -7.79
C VAL A 57 -12.24 2.73 -7.71
N SER A 58 -12.30 1.38 -7.78
CA SER A 58 -13.55 0.64 -7.72
C SER A 58 -14.30 0.77 -6.39
N LEU A 59 -13.62 1.22 -5.31
CA LEU A 59 -14.25 1.49 -4.01
C LEU A 59 -15.29 2.59 -4.09
N TYR A 60 -15.09 3.56 -4.99
CA TYR A 60 -15.93 4.74 -5.15
C TYR A 60 -17.06 4.55 -6.18
N SER A 61 -17.48 3.32 -6.40
CA SER A 61 -18.67 2.97 -7.16
C SER A 61 -19.94 3.19 -6.34
N TYR A 62 -21.04 3.58 -6.97
CA TYR A 62 -22.37 3.66 -6.35
C TYR A 62 -22.81 2.36 -5.67
N THR A 63 -22.23 1.24 -6.09
CA THR A 63 -22.55 -0.07 -5.50
C THR A 63 -22.06 -0.22 -4.05
N ILE A 64 -21.18 0.67 -3.57
CA ILE A 64 -20.65 0.62 -2.19
C ILE A 64 -21.75 0.65 -1.14
N ILE A 65 -22.86 1.31 -1.42
CA ILE A 65 -24.01 1.40 -0.50
C ILE A 65 -24.94 0.18 -0.52
N ASN A 66 -24.64 -0.85 -1.31
CA ASN A 66 -25.45 -2.06 -1.32
C ASN A 66 -25.48 -2.70 0.07
N PRO A 67 -26.67 -3.01 0.63
CA PRO A 67 -26.80 -3.42 2.03
C PRO A 67 -26.16 -4.78 2.36
N CYS A 68 -25.81 -5.57 1.35
CA CYS A 68 -25.07 -6.82 1.52
C CYS A 68 -23.56 -6.62 1.75
N ASN A 69 -23.03 -5.40 1.55
CA ASN A 69 -21.59 -5.14 1.63
C ASN A 69 -21.09 -4.99 3.06
N TYR A 70 -19.95 -5.61 3.30
CA TYR A 70 -19.08 -5.43 4.46
C TYR A 70 -17.68 -5.14 3.95
N VAL A 71 -17.33 -3.84 3.82
CA VAL A 71 -16.08 -3.39 3.17
C VAL A 71 -15.11 -2.95 4.25
N PHE A 72 -14.02 -3.70 4.43
CA PHE A 72 -13.00 -3.45 5.44
C PHE A 72 -11.83 -2.68 4.84
N LEU A 73 -11.55 -1.50 5.38
CA LEU A 73 -10.54 -0.54 4.91
C LEU A 73 -9.39 -0.44 5.91
N PHE A 74 -8.16 -0.52 5.43
CA PHE A 74 -6.98 -0.44 6.28
C PHE A 74 -6.50 0.99 6.55
N ASP A 75 -7.01 1.98 5.84
CA ASP A 75 -6.70 3.40 5.99
C ASP A 75 -7.83 4.09 6.77
N GLN A 76 -7.54 4.48 8.01
CA GLN A 76 -8.55 5.06 8.90
C GLN A 76 -9.11 6.38 8.35
N GLN A 77 -8.28 7.19 7.71
CA GLN A 77 -8.78 8.46 7.14
C GLN A 77 -9.75 8.22 5.99
N THR A 78 -9.47 7.28 5.10
CA THR A 78 -10.41 6.89 4.04
C THR A 78 -11.71 6.34 4.62
N TYR A 79 -11.63 5.51 5.66
CA TYR A 79 -12.80 5.02 6.39
C TYR A 79 -13.64 6.17 6.96
N LEU A 80 -13.02 7.12 7.65
CA LEU A 80 -13.72 8.25 8.27
C LEU A 80 -14.38 9.18 7.24
N GLU A 81 -13.77 9.36 6.07
CA GLU A 81 -14.37 10.13 4.98
C GLU A 81 -15.63 9.48 4.43
N LEU A 82 -15.55 8.20 4.08
CA LEU A 82 -16.72 7.47 3.59
C LEU A 82 -17.84 7.42 4.65
N LYS A 83 -17.49 7.36 5.95
CA LYS A 83 -18.49 7.49 7.03
C LYS A 83 -19.13 8.87 7.10
N LYS A 84 -18.39 9.95 6.85
CA LYS A 84 -18.95 11.32 6.78
C LYS A 84 -19.95 11.46 5.64
N GLU A 85 -19.73 10.77 4.52
CA GLU A 85 -20.67 10.67 3.40
C GLU A 85 -21.84 9.71 3.67
N ASN A 86 -22.04 9.30 4.93
CA ASN A 86 -23.10 8.41 5.38
C ASN A 86 -23.06 6.99 4.76
N ILE A 87 -21.91 6.51 4.31
CA ILE A 87 -21.73 5.15 3.80
C ILE A 87 -21.57 4.20 5.00
N GLN A 88 -22.60 3.40 5.28
CA GLN A 88 -22.66 2.54 6.46
C GLN A 88 -21.96 1.18 6.27
N THR A 89 -21.71 0.78 5.03
CA THR A 89 -21.17 -0.53 4.64
C THR A 89 -19.65 -0.67 4.79
N VAL A 90 -18.97 0.40 5.24
CA VAL A 90 -17.52 0.42 5.44
C VAL A 90 -17.14 0.27 6.91
N TYR A 91 -16.04 -0.43 7.16
CA TYR A 91 -15.48 -0.73 8.48
C TYR A 91 -13.96 -0.50 8.46
N TYR A 92 -13.39 0.01 9.55
CA TYR A 92 -11.94 0.11 9.67
C TYR A 92 -11.36 -1.24 10.12
N MET A 93 -10.30 -1.69 9.44
CA MET A 93 -9.63 -2.95 9.76
C MET A 93 -8.18 -2.92 9.27
N PRO A 94 -7.17 -2.94 10.16
CA PRO A 94 -5.76 -3.00 9.73
C PRO A 94 -5.46 -4.27 8.94
N LEU A 95 -4.47 -4.20 8.06
CA LEU A 95 -3.98 -5.35 7.32
C LEU A 95 -3.36 -6.41 8.25
N ALA A 96 -3.01 -7.55 7.69
CA ALA A 96 -2.52 -8.71 8.42
C ALA A 96 -1.36 -9.41 7.72
N VAL A 97 -0.64 -10.26 8.46
CA VAL A 97 0.44 -11.11 7.94
C VAL A 97 0.34 -12.54 8.44
N ASN A 98 0.85 -13.49 7.67
CA ASN A 98 0.89 -14.90 8.05
C ASN A 98 2.21 -15.24 8.76
N THR A 99 2.31 -14.91 10.05
CA THR A 99 3.52 -15.17 10.84
C THR A 99 3.83 -16.67 10.95
N SER A 100 2.81 -17.54 11.03
CA SER A 100 3.00 -18.99 11.08
C SER A 100 3.72 -19.54 9.84
N ARG A 101 3.43 -19.00 8.65
CA ARG A 101 4.16 -19.33 7.42
C ARG A 101 5.59 -18.81 7.47
N LEU A 102 5.77 -17.56 7.89
CA LEU A 102 7.07 -16.90 7.94
C LEU A 102 8.02 -17.58 8.93
N ASP A 103 7.53 -18.02 10.09
CA ASP A 103 8.29 -18.77 11.08
C ASP A 103 8.79 -20.11 10.53
N LYS A 104 7.92 -20.87 9.80
CA LYS A 104 8.30 -22.13 9.16
C LYS A 104 9.38 -21.95 8.08
N MET A 105 9.28 -20.88 7.27
CA MET A 105 10.26 -20.57 6.23
C MET A 105 11.66 -20.37 6.82
N THR A 106 11.75 -19.75 7.98
CA THR A 106 13.04 -19.43 8.60
C THR A 106 13.71 -20.61 9.27
N ALA A 107 12.93 -21.56 9.76
CA ALA A 107 13.47 -22.82 10.28
C ALA A 107 14.06 -23.72 9.16
N SER A 108 13.53 -23.62 7.93
CA SER A 108 13.91 -24.43 6.75
C SER A 108 14.85 -23.69 5.79
N ALA A 109 15.37 -22.54 6.18
CA ALA A 109 15.94 -21.52 5.29
C ALA A 109 17.06 -21.99 4.33
N VAL A 110 17.82 -23.02 4.69
CA VAL A 110 19.00 -23.43 3.92
C VAL A 110 18.64 -24.20 2.64
N SER A 111 17.51 -24.89 2.61
CA SER A 111 17.14 -25.75 1.47
C SER A 111 16.12 -25.14 0.51
N ALA A 112 15.40 -24.10 0.90
CA ALA A 112 14.29 -23.52 0.12
C ALA A 112 14.66 -22.21 -0.60
N SER A 113 15.74 -21.55 -0.23
CA SER A 113 16.20 -20.31 -0.88
C SER A 113 16.89 -20.62 -2.21
N ARG A 114 16.51 -19.93 -3.30
CA ARG A 114 17.16 -20.03 -4.62
C ARG A 114 18.62 -19.53 -4.61
N HIS A 115 18.99 -18.75 -3.58
CA HIS A 115 20.30 -18.12 -3.42
C HIS A 115 20.83 -18.37 -2.01
N PRO A 116 22.16 -18.34 -1.79
CA PRO A 116 22.74 -18.32 -0.45
C PRO A 116 22.19 -17.17 0.38
N LEU A 117 22.06 -17.32 1.70
CA LEU A 117 21.52 -16.26 2.57
C LEU A 117 22.31 -14.95 2.49
N ASP A 118 23.63 -15.02 2.27
CA ASP A 118 24.49 -13.85 2.07
C ASP A 118 24.09 -13.01 0.84
N PHE A 119 23.42 -13.61 -0.15
CA PHE A 119 22.86 -12.88 -1.28
C PHE A 119 21.84 -11.82 -0.84
N TYR A 120 21.08 -12.07 0.24
CA TYR A 120 20.07 -11.15 0.76
C TYR A 120 20.64 -10.19 1.82
N ARG A 121 21.86 -10.40 2.33
CA ARG A 121 22.45 -9.56 3.37
C ARG A 121 22.73 -8.15 2.85
N SER A 122 22.25 -7.13 3.59
CA SER A 122 22.53 -5.71 3.34
C SER A 122 22.43 -4.91 4.64
N ASP A 123 23.02 -3.71 4.64
CA ASP A 123 22.79 -2.78 5.74
C ASP A 123 21.34 -2.27 5.66
N ILE A 124 20.91 -1.91 4.44
CA ILE A 124 19.57 -1.36 4.19
C ILE A 124 18.95 -2.07 2.99
N SER A 125 17.66 -2.37 3.07
CA SER A 125 16.89 -2.88 1.93
C SER A 125 15.61 -2.08 1.71
N PHE A 126 15.22 -1.97 0.44
CA PHE A 126 13.89 -1.55 0.02
C PHE A 126 13.33 -2.54 -0.99
N VAL A 127 12.12 -3.03 -0.77
CA VAL A 127 11.40 -3.90 -1.69
C VAL A 127 10.15 -3.17 -2.19
N GLY A 128 10.03 -2.92 -3.48
CA GLY A 128 8.85 -2.27 -4.05
C GLY A 128 9.07 -1.63 -5.40
N THR A 129 7.97 -1.21 -6.04
CA THR A 129 8.01 -0.47 -7.30
C THR A 129 8.61 0.93 -7.13
N MET A 130 9.20 1.47 -8.19
CA MET A 130 9.68 2.86 -8.21
C MET A 130 8.66 3.82 -8.86
N TYR A 131 7.55 3.32 -9.39
CA TYR A 131 6.53 4.11 -10.10
C TYR A 131 7.10 4.92 -11.28
N ASN A 132 8.11 4.38 -11.96
CA ASN A 132 8.73 4.95 -13.17
C ASN A 132 8.59 4.01 -14.38
N GLU A 133 7.52 3.24 -14.42
CA GLU A 133 7.19 2.38 -15.56
C GLU A 133 7.01 3.22 -16.83
N VAL A 134 7.34 2.64 -17.99
CA VAL A 134 7.23 3.31 -19.32
C VAL A 134 5.82 3.87 -19.59
N HIS A 135 4.81 3.31 -18.93
CA HIS A 135 3.40 3.74 -19.05
C HIS A 135 2.90 4.52 -17.84
N ASN A 136 3.80 5.08 -17.03
CA ASN A 136 3.45 5.97 -15.95
C ASN A 136 2.56 7.12 -16.46
N LEU A 137 1.39 7.27 -15.85
CA LEU A 137 0.39 8.22 -16.33
C LEU A 137 0.86 9.67 -16.23
N PHE A 138 1.64 10.03 -15.20
CA PHE A 138 2.14 11.39 -15.03
C PHE A 138 3.12 11.79 -16.17
N ASP A 139 4.06 10.92 -16.48
CA ASP A 139 5.09 11.21 -17.47
C ASP A 139 4.52 11.16 -18.92
N ARG A 140 3.31 10.62 -19.12
CA ARG A 140 2.56 10.68 -20.39
C ARG A 140 1.93 12.04 -20.67
N MET A 141 1.86 12.94 -19.68
CA MET A 141 1.35 14.30 -19.85
C MET A 141 2.42 15.21 -20.53
N GLU A 142 2.73 14.94 -21.80
CA GLU A 142 3.80 15.61 -22.54
C GLU A 142 3.46 17.06 -22.93
N HIS A 143 2.17 17.38 -23.06
CA HIS A 143 1.67 18.64 -23.63
C HIS A 143 1.16 19.65 -22.60
N LEU A 144 1.53 19.50 -21.32
CA LEU A 144 1.20 20.49 -20.31
C LEU A 144 1.85 21.85 -20.62
N SER A 145 1.15 22.93 -20.30
CA SER A 145 1.72 24.28 -20.33
C SER A 145 2.90 24.41 -19.36
N ASP A 146 3.81 25.34 -19.62
CA ASP A 146 4.95 25.59 -18.74
C ASP A 146 4.50 26.06 -17.36
N TYR A 147 3.38 26.78 -17.28
CA TYR A 147 2.75 27.19 -16.02
C TYR A 147 2.32 25.95 -15.21
N THR A 148 1.54 25.05 -15.79
CA THR A 148 1.07 23.82 -15.12
C THR A 148 2.24 22.94 -14.73
N LYS A 149 3.26 22.76 -15.56
CA LYS A 149 4.47 22.00 -15.23
C LYS A 149 5.16 22.56 -13.99
N GLY A 150 5.40 23.89 -13.97
CA GLY A 150 6.04 24.56 -12.83
C GLY A 150 5.20 24.49 -11.56
N TYR A 151 3.88 24.68 -11.69
CA TYR A 151 2.95 24.57 -10.57
C TYR A 151 2.94 23.17 -9.95
N LEU A 152 2.74 22.13 -10.76
CA LEU A 152 2.74 20.73 -10.29
C LEU A 152 4.10 20.37 -9.67
N GLN A 153 5.20 20.79 -10.25
CA GLN A 153 6.52 20.56 -9.65
C GLN A 153 6.63 21.20 -8.27
N GLY A 154 6.15 22.45 -8.10
CA GLY A 154 6.16 23.16 -6.84
C GLY A 154 5.34 22.46 -5.74
N ILE A 155 4.09 22.09 -6.04
CA ILE A 155 3.22 21.43 -5.06
C ILE A 155 3.70 20.02 -4.71
N MET A 156 4.24 19.25 -5.66
CA MET A 156 4.82 17.94 -5.38
C MET A 156 6.06 18.04 -4.48
N GLN A 157 6.95 19.01 -4.73
CA GLN A 157 8.10 19.24 -3.86
C GLN A 157 7.70 19.69 -2.45
N ALA A 158 6.65 20.49 -2.32
CA ALA A 158 6.09 20.87 -1.02
C ALA A 158 5.49 19.64 -0.31
N GLN A 159 4.72 18.80 -1.02
CA GLN A 159 4.12 17.60 -0.44
C GLN A 159 5.17 16.60 0.06
N MET A 160 6.30 16.45 -0.61
CA MET A 160 7.39 15.57 -0.15
C MET A 160 7.94 15.97 1.25
N LYS A 161 7.75 17.22 1.67
CA LYS A 161 8.19 17.73 2.98
C LYS A 161 7.11 17.67 4.06
N VAL A 162 5.87 17.27 3.70
CA VAL A 162 4.73 17.21 4.62
C VAL A 162 4.24 15.80 4.75
N TYR A 163 4.32 15.24 5.95
CA TYR A 163 3.78 13.94 6.30
C TYR A 163 2.47 14.10 7.09
N GLY A 164 1.60 13.08 7.02
CA GLY A 164 0.34 13.06 7.78
C GLY A 164 -0.80 13.90 7.18
N TYR A 165 -0.54 14.66 6.11
CA TYR A 165 -1.56 15.41 5.39
C TYR A 165 -1.27 15.43 3.89
N TYR A 166 -2.25 15.03 3.09
CA TYR A 166 -2.16 15.02 1.63
C TYR A 166 -3.03 16.12 1.04
N PHE A 167 -2.41 17.22 0.60
CA PHE A 167 -3.09 18.45 0.18
C PHE A 167 -3.16 18.63 -1.35
N ILE A 168 -2.67 17.71 -2.13
CA ILE A 168 -2.57 17.87 -3.60
C ILE A 168 -3.94 18.14 -4.22
N GLU A 169 -4.97 17.38 -3.85
CA GLU A 169 -6.32 17.54 -4.41
C GLU A 169 -6.86 18.94 -4.21
N GLU A 170 -6.68 19.51 -3.03
CA GLU A 170 -7.15 20.85 -2.66
C GLU A 170 -6.48 21.97 -3.47
N LEU A 171 -5.29 21.71 -4.02
CA LEU A 171 -4.51 22.66 -4.80
C LEU A 171 -4.70 22.52 -6.31
N LEU A 172 -5.45 21.53 -6.79
CA LEU A 172 -5.74 21.37 -8.22
C LEU A 172 -6.89 22.30 -8.63
N SER A 173 -6.54 23.49 -9.14
CA SER A 173 -7.55 24.39 -9.69
C SER A 173 -8.16 23.83 -10.99
N LYS A 174 -9.34 24.33 -11.34
CA LYS A 174 -10.02 23.95 -12.58
C LYS A 174 -9.14 24.14 -13.84
N GLU A 175 -8.38 25.23 -13.91
CA GLU A 175 -7.44 25.52 -15.00
C GLU A 175 -6.35 24.45 -15.12
N ILE A 176 -5.78 24.03 -13.98
CA ILE A 176 -4.75 22.98 -13.93
C ILE A 176 -5.36 21.65 -14.40
N ILE A 177 -6.55 21.30 -13.92
CA ILE A 177 -7.24 20.06 -14.32
C ILE A 177 -7.58 20.06 -15.81
N GLU A 178 -8.06 21.16 -16.37
CA GLU A 178 -8.36 21.27 -17.80
C GLU A 178 -7.11 21.06 -18.65
N ASP A 179 -5.97 21.62 -18.25
CA ASP A 179 -4.68 21.45 -18.96
C ASP A 179 -4.17 19.97 -18.83
N MET A 180 -4.30 19.38 -17.64
CA MET A 180 -3.96 17.98 -17.43
C MET A 180 -4.84 17.03 -18.26
N GLN A 181 -6.17 17.28 -18.33
CA GLN A 181 -7.10 16.48 -19.12
C GLN A 181 -6.86 16.63 -20.64
N HIS A 182 -6.42 17.80 -21.10
CA HIS A 182 -6.00 17.99 -22.48
C HIS A 182 -4.82 17.09 -22.85
N SER A 183 -3.86 16.95 -21.94
CA SER A 183 -2.67 16.13 -22.15
C SER A 183 -2.90 14.63 -21.87
N LEU A 184 -3.74 14.31 -20.90
CA LEU A 184 -4.14 12.96 -20.51
C LEU A 184 -5.66 12.93 -20.27
N PRO A 185 -6.47 12.47 -21.23
CA PRO A 185 -7.93 12.45 -21.10
C PRO A 185 -8.38 11.35 -20.12
N LEU A 186 -8.20 11.61 -18.82
CA LEU A 186 -8.60 10.74 -17.72
C LEU A 186 -9.93 11.24 -17.14
N GLN A 187 -10.89 10.34 -17.04
CA GLN A 187 -12.21 10.63 -16.46
C GLN A 187 -12.66 9.50 -15.54
N PRO A 188 -13.46 9.82 -14.50
CA PRO A 188 -14.12 8.82 -13.67
C PRO A 188 -14.97 7.86 -14.50
N GLY A 189 -15.13 6.63 -14.03
CA GLY A 189 -16.07 5.68 -14.63
C GLY A 189 -17.53 6.15 -14.48
N ASN A 190 -18.43 5.64 -15.34
CA ASN A 190 -19.85 6.07 -15.37
C ASN A 190 -20.60 5.78 -14.06
N ASP A 191 -20.13 4.86 -13.24
CA ASP A 191 -20.69 4.51 -11.93
C ASP A 191 -19.87 5.05 -10.75
N SER A 192 -18.81 5.81 -11.04
CA SER A 192 -17.95 6.40 -10.02
C SER A 192 -18.51 7.69 -9.46
N VAL A 193 -18.39 7.87 -8.15
CA VAL A 193 -18.69 9.12 -7.44
C VAL A 193 -17.50 10.06 -7.34
N GLU A 194 -16.31 9.59 -7.76
CA GLU A 194 -15.09 10.34 -7.69
C GLU A 194 -15.04 11.48 -8.70
N SER A 195 -14.36 12.56 -8.29
CA SER A 195 -14.06 13.67 -9.17
C SER A 195 -12.84 13.40 -10.08
N THR A 196 -12.71 14.18 -11.14
CA THR A 196 -11.50 14.18 -11.97
C THR A 196 -10.28 14.64 -11.17
N GLU A 197 -10.46 15.63 -10.29
CA GLU A 197 -9.45 16.16 -9.37
C GLU A 197 -8.92 15.04 -8.49
N TRP A 198 -9.81 14.25 -7.90
CA TRP A 198 -9.42 13.10 -7.08
C TRP A 198 -8.58 12.08 -7.86
N LEU A 199 -9.00 11.74 -9.09
CA LEU A 199 -8.23 10.80 -9.94
C LEU A 199 -6.83 11.32 -10.24
N PHE A 200 -6.69 12.59 -10.62
CA PHE A 200 -5.36 13.16 -10.87
C PHE A 200 -4.52 13.22 -9.59
N ALA A 201 -5.10 13.64 -8.46
CA ALA A 201 -4.36 13.74 -7.20
C ALA A 201 -3.93 12.37 -6.70
N HIS A 202 -4.86 11.43 -6.49
CA HIS A 202 -4.59 10.18 -5.78
C HIS A 202 -4.05 9.07 -6.68
N TYR A 203 -4.42 9.04 -7.96
CA TYR A 203 -4.00 7.97 -8.87
C TYR A 203 -2.81 8.33 -9.74
N VAL A 204 -2.66 9.60 -10.13
CA VAL A 204 -1.57 10.06 -11.02
C VAL A 204 -0.45 10.73 -10.23
N ILE A 205 -0.74 11.85 -9.55
CA ILE A 205 0.27 12.68 -8.90
C ILE A 205 0.87 11.97 -7.68
N ALA A 206 0.08 11.25 -6.87
CA ALA A 206 0.60 10.53 -5.71
C ALA A 206 1.68 9.51 -6.08
N ARG A 207 1.54 8.83 -7.23
CA ARG A 207 2.57 7.90 -7.74
C ARG A 207 3.83 8.63 -8.17
N LYS A 208 3.70 9.80 -8.80
CA LYS A 208 4.87 10.63 -9.16
C LYS A 208 5.60 11.15 -7.93
N ILE A 209 4.88 11.60 -6.91
CA ILE A 209 5.47 11.99 -5.63
C ILE A 209 6.22 10.81 -5.01
N ALA A 210 5.62 9.63 -4.97
CA ALA A 210 6.27 8.42 -4.45
C ALA A 210 7.54 8.05 -5.24
N ASN A 211 7.53 8.20 -6.57
CA ASN A 211 8.73 8.02 -7.39
C ASN A 211 9.84 9.01 -6.99
N LEU A 212 9.52 10.29 -6.92
CA LEU A 212 10.49 11.33 -6.55
C LEU A 212 11.05 11.12 -5.14
N GLU A 213 10.19 10.81 -4.18
CA GLU A 213 10.58 10.58 -2.78
C GLU A 213 11.45 9.32 -2.64
N ARG A 214 11.04 8.20 -3.25
CA ARG A 214 11.82 6.96 -3.24
C ARG A 214 13.18 7.16 -3.88
N THR A 215 13.24 7.84 -5.01
CA THR A 215 14.50 8.15 -5.68
C THR A 215 15.40 9.03 -4.81
N ALA A 216 14.88 10.09 -4.19
CA ALA A 216 15.66 10.99 -3.34
C ALA A 216 16.21 10.28 -2.09
N LEU A 217 15.37 9.53 -1.37
CA LEU A 217 15.76 8.82 -0.15
C LEU A 217 16.74 7.68 -0.45
N LEU A 218 16.47 6.87 -1.48
CA LEU A 218 17.33 5.75 -1.86
C LEU A 218 18.68 6.22 -2.41
N LYS A 219 18.71 7.33 -3.16
CA LYS A 219 19.95 7.96 -3.58
C LYS A 219 20.79 8.37 -2.39
N ALA A 220 20.21 9.18 -1.49
CA ALA A 220 20.90 9.69 -0.31
C ALA A 220 21.45 8.57 0.57
N VAL A 221 20.69 7.51 0.82
CA VAL A 221 21.14 6.43 1.70
C VAL A 221 22.19 5.52 1.03
N SER A 222 22.12 5.30 -0.28
CA SER A 222 23.10 4.47 -0.99
C SER A 222 24.47 5.12 -1.16
N GLU A 223 24.56 6.44 -0.95
CA GLU A 223 25.85 7.16 -0.91
C GLU A 223 26.68 6.83 0.35
N HIS A 224 26.02 6.32 1.41
CA HIS A 224 26.64 6.11 2.72
C HIS A 224 26.65 4.64 3.17
N PHE A 225 25.68 3.81 2.73
CA PHE A 225 25.46 2.47 3.24
C PHE A 225 25.26 1.46 2.12
N ASN A 226 25.62 0.19 2.38
CA ASN A 226 25.35 -0.92 1.47
C ASN A 226 23.84 -1.16 1.36
N THR A 227 23.25 -0.60 0.29
CA THR A 227 21.80 -0.58 0.07
C THR A 227 21.43 -1.49 -1.09
N LYS A 228 20.51 -2.42 -0.83
CA LYS A 228 19.90 -3.29 -1.85
C LYS A 228 18.46 -2.86 -2.14
N LEU A 229 18.18 -2.70 -3.42
CA LEU A 229 16.86 -2.38 -3.95
C LEU A 229 16.30 -3.59 -4.68
N TYR A 230 15.10 -4.00 -4.32
CA TYR A 230 14.39 -5.09 -4.99
C TYR A 230 13.18 -4.53 -5.72
N THR A 231 13.34 -4.29 -7.03
CA THR A 231 12.32 -3.69 -7.88
C THR A 231 12.41 -4.21 -9.31
N PRO A 232 11.27 -4.39 -10.02
CA PRO A 232 11.29 -4.67 -11.46
C PRO A 232 11.69 -3.45 -12.30
N ASN A 233 11.66 -2.25 -11.71
CA ASN A 233 11.88 -1.00 -12.44
C ASN A 233 13.37 -0.77 -12.72
N PRO A 234 13.74 -0.18 -13.87
CA PRO A 234 15.09 0.33 -14.10
C PRO A 234 15.38 1.51 -13.15
N THR A 235 16.63 1.64 -12.72
CA THR A 235 17.06 2.66 -11.75
C THR A 235 18.33 3.39 -12.19
N PRO A 236 18.35 4.00 -13.38
CA PRO A 236 19.54 4.70 -13.90
C PRO A 236 19.95 5.90 -13.04
N GLU A 237 19.00 6.50 -12.31
CA GLU A 237 19.23 7.63 -11.40
C GLU A 237 19.92 7.23 -10.10
N LEU A 238 20.06 5.93 -9.81
CA LEU A 238 20.60 5.35 -8.58
C LEU A 238 21.86 4.51 -8.85
N PRO A 239 22.95 5.10 -9.37
CA PRO A 239 24.11 4.33 -9.83
C PRO A 239 24.87 3.60 -8.70
N GLN A 240 24.68 4.01 -7.45
CA GLN A 240 25.35 3.41 -6.29
C GLN A 240 24.50 2.31 -5.62
N ILE A 241 23.23 2.17 -6.00
CA ILE A 241 22.35 1.17 -5.40
C ILE A 241 22.48 -0.18 -6.13
N HIS A 242 22.47 -1.27 -5.37
CA HIS A 242 22.39 -2.60 -5.95
C HIS A 242 20.95 -2.95 -6.26
N ASN A 243 20.51 -2.75 -7.53
CA ASN A 243 19.20 -3.21 -7.98
C ASN A 243 19.25 -4.72 -8.24
N MET A 244 18.59 -5.48 -7.38
CA MET A 244 18.55 -6.94 -7.38
C MET A 244 17.45 -7.53 -8.27
N GLY A 245 16.65 -6.68 -8.93
CA GLY A 245 15.46 -7.10 -9.68
C GLY A 245 14.28 -7.45 -8.77
N SER A 246 13.26 -8.08 -9.36
CA SER A 246 12.07 -8.54 -8.61
C SER A 246 12.39 -9.69 -7.68
N VAL A 247 11.69 -9.74 -6.55
CA VAL A 247 11.68 -10.90 -5.64
C VAL A 247 10.28 -11.48 -5.53
N ASP A 248 10.21 -12.79 -5.48
CA ASP A 248 8.95 -13.49 -5.24
C ASP A 248 8.45 -13.22 -3.81
N TYR A 249 7.18 -12.80 -3.73
CA TYR A 249 6.55 -12.41 -2.45
C TYR A 249 6.55 -13.55 -1.43
N GLN A 250 6.24 -14.77 -1.89
CA GLN A 250 6.07 -15.90 -0.98
C GLN A 250 7.39 -16.58 -0.62
N HIS A 251 8.34 -16.67 -1.56
CA HIS A 251 9.51 -17.53 -1.41
C HIS A 251 10.85 -16.80 -1.27
N GLN A 252 10.93 -15.50 -1.58
CA GLN A 252 12.18 -14.74 -1.56
C GLN A 252 12.14 -13.50 -0.65
N MET A 253 11.07 -12.72 -0.71
CA MET A 253 10.94 -11.47 0.05
C MET A 253 11.15 -11.66 1.56
N PRO A 254 10.68 -12.73 2.22
CA PRO A 254 10.94 -12.96 3.64
C PRO A 254 12.44 -13.08 3.98
N TYR A 255 13.25 -13.62 3.07
CA TYR A 255 14.70 -13.70 3.28
C TYR A 255 15.38 -12.32 3.18
N VAL A 256 14.89 -11.43 2.32
CA VAL A 256 15.35 -10.03 2.29
C VAL A 256 15.13 -9.39 3.63
N PHE A 257 13.92 -9.44 4.16
CA PHE A 257 13.56 -8.76 5.41
C PHE A 257 14.29 -9.30 6.63
N LYS A 258 14.64 -10.59 6.64
CA LYS A 258 15.40 -11.21 7.73
C LYS A 258 16.91 -10.95 7.68
N ASN A 259 17.47 -10.74 6.49
CA ASN A 259 18.92 -10.62 6.31
C ASN A 259 19.38 -9.17 6.09
N SER A 260 18.47 -8.20 6.08
CA SER A 260 18.79 -6.78 6.05
C SER A 260 18.77 -6.22 7.47
N ALA A 261 19.74 -5.37 7.79
CA ALA A 261 19.80 -4.76 9.13
C ALA A 261 18.62 -3.76 9.31
N ILE A 262 18.34 -2.96 8.30
CA ILE A 262 17.21 -2.02 8.26
C ILE A 262 16.37 -2.31 7.01
N ASN A 263 15.06 -2.47 7.20
CA ASN A 263 14.10 -2.59 6.11
C ASN A 263 13.27 -1.33 5.99
N LEU A 264 13.29 -0.73 4.79
CA LEU A 264 12.61 0.53 4.53
C LEU A 264 11.17 0.31 4.08
N ASN A 265 10.27 1.15 4.58
CA ASN A 265 9.00 1.41 3.96
C ASN A 265 8.88 2.89 3.60
N ILE A 266 8.57 3.18 2.33
CA ILE A 266 8.28 4.51 1.81
C ILE A 266 6.90 4.41 1.18
N SER A 267 5.88 4.82 1.93
CA SER A 267 4.46 4.66 1.56
C SER A 267 4.10 5.49 0.34
N LEU A 268 3.16 5.00 -0.45
CA LEU A 268 2.49 5.80 -1.47
C LEU A 268 1.66 6.89 -0.79
N ARG A 269 1.73 8.12 -1.26
CA ARG A 269 1.09 9.28 -0.61
C ARG A 269 -0.44 9.27 -0.64
N SER A 270 -1.04 8.47 -1.51
CA SER A 270 -2.48 8.21 -1.48
C SER A 270 -2.94 7.35 -0.30
N ILE A 271 -2.02 6.64 0.38
CA ILE A 271 -2.26 6.04 1.68
C ILE A 271 -2.11 7.16 2.71
N ARG A 272 -3.20 7.59 3.34
CA ARG A 272 -3.27 8.83 4.12
C ARG A 272 -2.85 8.65 5.57
N SER A 273 -3.36 7.60 6.23
CA SER A 273 -2.99 7.24 7.59
C SER A 273 -2.65 5.76 7.75
N GLY A 274 -3.13 4.90 6.85
CA GLY A 274 -3.07 3.45 6.93
C GLY A 274 -1.65 2.88 6.90
N ILE A 275 -1.48 1.72 7.54
CA ILE A 275 -0.21 0.98 7.56
C ILE A 275 -0.16 0.05 6.35
N PRO A 276 0.80 0.25 5.40
CA PRO A 276 0.93 -0.63 4.25
C PRO A 276 1.27 -2.08 4.63
N LEU A 277 0.82 -3.04 3.82
CA LEU A 277 1.06 -4.48 4.03
C LEU A 277 2.54 -4.81 4.25
N ARG A 278 3.44 -4.15 3.54
CA ARG A 278 4.90 -4.34 3.68
C ARG A 278 5.39 -4.14 5.10
N CYS A 279 4.80 -3.23 5.88
CA CYS A 279 5.18 -2.99 7.27
C CYS A 279 4.88 -4.22 8.12
N PHE A 280 3.72 -4.84 7.93
CA PHE A 280 3.36 -6.10 8.60
C PHE A 280 4.25 -7.25 8.14
N ASP A 281 4.59 -7.34 6.84
CA ASP A 281 5.49 -8.36 6.32
C ASP A 281 6.91 -8.23 6.91
N ILE A 282 7.46 -7.02 7.00
CA ILE A 282 8.78 -6.76 7.61
C ILE A 282 8.77 -7.20 9.07
N MET A 283 7.85 -6.68 9.87
CA MET A 283 7.75 -7.00 11.29
C MET A 283 7.39 -8.47 11.50
N GLY A 284 6.52 -9.06 10.68
CA GLY A 284 6.16 -10.47 10.70
C GLY A 284 7.32 -11.42 10.39
N CYS A 285 8.33 -10.94 9.67
CA CYS A 285 9.60 -11.64 9.48
C CYS A 285 10.60 -11.46 10.64
N GLY A 286 10.29 -10.64 11.65
CA GLY A 286 11.23 -10.21 12.69
C GLY A 286 12.29 -9.22 12.17
N GLY A 287 12.01 -8.53 11.06
CA GLY A 287 12.85 -7.48 10.49
C GLY A 287 12.64 -6.14 11.21
N PHE A 288 13.72 -5.35 11.32
CA PHE A 288 13.61 -3.98 11.80
C PHE A 288 12.97 -3.09 10.74
N LEU A 289 11.90 -2.39 11.08
CA LEU A 289 11.15 -1.50 10.21
C LEU A 289 11.54 -0.05 10.45
N LEU A 290 12.00 0.64 9.39
CA LEU A 290 12.12 2.09 9.33
C LEU A 290 11.16 2.62 8.27
N SER A 291 10.12 3.34 8.68
CA SER A 291 9.03 3.80 7.81
C SER A 291 8.90 5.33 7.86
N ASN A 292 8.42 5.92 6.75
CA ASN A 292 7.86 7.28 6.84
C ASN A 292 6.63 7.28 7.76
N TYR A 293 6.31 8.48 8.28
CA TYR A 293 5.15 8.68 9.14
C TYR A 293 3.84 8.20 8.49
N GLN A 294 3.03 7.47 9.27
CA GLN A 294 1.62 7.14 9.02
C GLN A 294 0.88 7.20 10.36
N GLY A 295 -0.29 7.83 10.38
CA GLY A 295 -1.04 8.09 11.62
C GLY A 295 -1.46 6.83 12.36
N ASP A 296 -1.91 5.80 11.62
CA ASP A 296 -2.43 4.56 12.20
C ASP A 296 -1.37 3.74 12.95
N PHE A 297 -0.06 4.03 12.78
CA PHE A 297 0.96 3.40 13.61
C PHE A 297 0.76 3.67 15.09
N TYR A 298 0.35 4.88 15.46
CA TYR A 298 0.18 5.27 16.86
C TYR A 298 -1.01 4.60 17.55
N GLU A 299 -1.94 4.03 16.79
CA GLU A 299 -3.07 3.27 17.34
C GLU A 299 -2.72 1.80 17.61
N HIS A 300 -1.78 1.25 16.84
CA HIS A 300 -1.48 -0.18 16.86
C HIS A 300 -0.10 -0.51 17.41
N PHE A 301 0.84 0.45 17.38
CA PHE A 301 2.23 0.27 17.76
C PHE A 301 2.73 1.45 18.58
N VAL A 302 3.89 1.29 19.19
CA VAL A 302 4.61 2.37 19.87
C VAL A 302 5.87 2.70 19.05
N PRO A 303 5.86 3.80 18.25
CA PRO A 303 7.05 4.24 17.52
C PRO A 303 8.23 4.48 18.48
N GLY A 304 9.41 3.97 18.10
CA GLY A 304 10.61 3.95 18.95
C GLY A 304 10.78 2.68 19.79
N GLU A 305 9.70 1.90 20.01
CA GLU A 305 9.73 0.63 20.76
C GLU A 305 9.43 -0.58 19.87
N ASP A 306 8.47 -0.49 18.94
CA ASP A 306 8.03 -1.59 18.07
C ASP A 306 8.53 -1.43 16.62
N LEU A 307 8.76 -0.19 16.21
CA LEU A 307 9.25 0.23 14.90
C LEU A 307 9.82 1.65 14.98
N VAL A 308 10.45 2.13 13.91
CA VAL A 308 10.96 3.50 13.86
C VAL A 308 10.34 4.25 12.68
N LEU A 309 9.92 5.50 12.95
CA LEU A 309 9.39 6.42 11.93
C LEU A 309 10.43 7.49 11.61
N PHE A 310 10.41 8.00 10.36
CA PHE A 310 11.16 9.18 9.96
C PHE A 310 10.21 10.25 9.39
N GLU A 311 10.58 11.53 9.56
CA GLU A 311 9.76 12.68 9.20
C GLU A 311 10.46 13.67 8.25
N SER A 312 11.71 13.39 7.90
CA SER A 312 12.48 14.14 6.90
C SER A 312 13.62 13.29 6.34
N GLN A 313 14.22 13.73 5.23
CA GLN A 313 15.41 13.05 4.68
C GLN A 313 16.61 13.10 5.65
N GLU A 314 16.80 14.20 6.36
CA GLU A 314 17.86 14.32 7.36
C GLU A 314 17.64 13.36 8.53
N ASP A 315 16.44 13.34 9.10
CA ASP A 315 16.04 12.41 10.16
C ASP A 315 16.17 10.95 9.72
N PHE A 316 15.79 10.64 8.48
CA PHE A 316 15.96 9.32 7.87
C PHE A 316 17.43 8.87 7.86
N LEU A 317 18.34 9.71 7.35
CA LEU A 317 19.77 9.38 7.30
C LEU A 317 20.38 9.24 8.70
N ASN A 318 20.02 10.12 9.63
CA ASN A 318 20.48 10.07 11.02
C ASN A 318 20.01 8.77 11.70
N LYS A 319 18.78 8.35 11.48
CA LYS A 319 18.24 7.08 12.01
C LYS A 319 18.90 5.86 11.37
N CYS A 320 19.18 5.89 10.07
CA CYS A 320 19.95 4.82 9.43
C CYS A 320 21.34 4.66 10.07
N ASP A 321 22.09 5.75 10.21
CA ASP A 321 23.42 5.75 10.84
C ASP A 321 23.36 5.29 12.30
N TYR A 322 22.41 5.78 13.07
CA TYR A 322 22.22 5.43 14.46
C TYR A 322 21.96 3.94 14.65
N TYR A 323 20.93 3.40 13.99
CA TYR A 323 20.51 2.01 14.19
C TYR A 323 21.47 0.99 13.56
N LEU A 324 22.29 1.36 12.58
CA LEU A 324 23.37 0.50 12.10
C LEU A 324 24.50 0.37 13.13
N LYS A 325 24.69 1.37 14.00
CA LYS A 325 25.68 1.37 15.10
C LYS A 325 25.14 0.78 16.41
N HIS A 326 23.81 0.72 16.59
CA HIS A 326 23.13 0.28 17.82
C HIS A 326 22.37 -1.05 17.60
N ASP A 327 23.13 -2.13 17.28
CA ASP A 327 22.61 -3.44 16.91
C ASP A 327 21.64 -4.05 17.95
N ASN A 328 21.99 -3.94 19.24
CA ASN A 328 21.16 -4.51 20.32
C ASN A 328 19.80 -3.83 20.42
N GLU A 329 19.77 -2.50 20.36
CA GLU A 329 18.53 -1.72 20.40
C GLU A 329 17.67 -1.99 19.16
N ARG A 330 18.29 -1.99 17.97
CA ARG A 330 17.62 -2.33 16.72
C ARG A 330 16.96 -3.71 16.76
N ARG A 331 17.65 -4.72 17.27
CA ARG A 331 17.12 -6.08 17.43
C ARG A 331 16.00 -6.15 18.45
N GLN A 332 16.07 -5.38 19.54
CA GLN A 332 15.01 -5.34 20.52
C GLN A 332 13.74 -4.74 19.93
N ILE A 333 13.85 -3.63 19.20
CA ILE A 333 12.72 -3.00 18.49
C ILE A 333 12.09 -3.98 17.49
N ALA A 334 12.91 -4.66 16.69
CA ALA A 334 12.42 -5.66 15.74
C ALA A 334 11.69 -6.83 16.43
N ALA A 335 12.19 -7.29 17.59
CA ALA A 335 11.56 -8.34 18.37
C ALA A 335 10.22 -7.89 18.98
N ASN A 336 10.12 -6.65 19.45
CA ASN A 336 8.88 -6.08 19.96
C ASN A 336 7.82 -5.98 18.85
N GLY A 337 8.18 -5.40 17.69
CA GLY A 337 7.30 -5.30 16.53
C GLY A 337 6.80 -6.65 16.05
N TYR A 338 7.68 -7.66 16.00
CA TYR A 338 7.30 -9.04 15.69
C TYR A 338 6.30 -9.60 16.72
N GLY A 339 6.56 -9.39 18.02
CA GLY A 339 5.66 -9.83 19.09
C GLY A 339 4.24 -9.27 18.92
N LYS A 340 4.13 -7.95 18.70
CA LYS A 340 2.85 -7.29 18.47
C LYS A 340 2.12 -7.79 17.23
N VAL A 341 2.83 -7.92 16.12
CA VAL A 341 2.23 -8.42 14.88
C VAL A 341 1.74 -9.85 15.04
N LYS A 342 2.50 -10.71 15.72
CA LYS A 342 2.15 -12.10 15.97
C LYS A 342 0.92 -12.24 16.86
N GLU A 343 0.74 -11.35 17.82
CA GLU A 343 -0.38 -11.38 18.78
C GLU A 343 -1.65 -10.76 18.20
N PHE A 344 -1.54 -9.61 17.51
CA PHE A 344 -2.70 -8.78 17.18
C PHE A 344 -2.96 -8.63 15.67
N HIS A 345 -2.02 -8.97 14.77
CA HIS A 345 -2.13 -8.65 13.35
C HIS A 345 -1.92 -9.85 12.42
N THR A 346 -2.37 -11.03 12.85
CA THR A 346 -2.40 -12.22 11.99
C THR A 346 -3.70 -12.31 11.20
N TYR A 347 -3.70 -13.11 10.10
CA TYR A 347 -4.94 -13.38 9.36
C TYR A 347 -6.00 -14.06 10.20
N GLU A 348 -5.60 -14.92 11.14
CA GLU A 348 -6.50 -15.59 12.06
C GLU A 348 -7.26 -14.59 12.94
N VAL A 349 -6.55 -13.58 13.49
CA VAL A 349 -7.16 -12.50 14.28
C VAL A 349 -8.11 -11.69 13.40
N ARG A 350 -7.67 -11.26 12.19
CA ARG A 350 -8.50 -10.44 11.30
C ARG A 350 -9.75 -11.16 10.81
N LEU A 351 -9.64 -12.42 10.42
CA LEU A 351 -10.81 -13.19 9.98
C LEU A 351 -11.82 -13.36 11.13
N LYS A 352 -11.35 -13.57 12.35
CA LYS A 352 -12.24 -13.62 13.53
C LYS A 352 -12.99 -12.29 13.72
N GLU A 353 -12.28 -11.16 13.73
CA GLU A 353 -12.87 -9.83 13.85
C GLU A 353 -13.86 -9.53 12.70
N ILE A 354 -13.51 -9.86 11.45
CA ILE A 354 -14.39 -9.72 10.29
C ILE A 354 -15.67 -10.54 10.48
N PHE A 355 -15.56 -11.80 10.88
CA PHE A 355 -16.72 -12.67 11.05
C PHE A 355 -17.59 -12.27 12.23
N GLU A 356 -17.02 -11.73 13.29
CA GLU A 356 -17.78 -11.14 14.39
C GLU A 356 -18.62 -9.94 13.93
N VAL A 357 -18.15 -9.14 12.98
CA VAL A 357 -18.92 -8.02 12.40
C VAL A 357 -20.00 -8.50 11.43
N VAL A 358 -19.72 -9.53 10.64
CA VAL A 358 -20.61 -9.96 9.53
C VAL A 358 -21.74 -10.84 10.03
N PHE A 359 -21.47 -11.69 11.05
CA PHE A 359 -22.40 -12.72 11.54
C PHE A 359 -22.88 -12.45 12.99
N ALA A 360 -22.72 -11.19 13.47
CA ALA A 360 -23.19 -10.77 14.79
C ALA A 360 -24.73 -10.78 14.92
#